data_50b8c49fa1d87ea0b67d229ba172b18c
#
_entry.id   50b8c49fa1d87ea0b67d229ba172b18c
#
_cell.length_a   1.000
_cell.length_b   1.000
_cell.length_c   1.000
_cell.angle_alpha   90.00
_cell.angle_beta   90.00
_cell.angle_gamma   90.00
#
_symmetry.space_group_name_H-M   'P 1'
#
loop_
_entity.id
_entity.type
_entity.pdbx_description
1 polymer ?
#
loop_
_entity_poly.entity_id
_entity_poly.type
_entity_poly.pdbx_seq_one_letter_code
_entity_poly.pdbx_strand_id
1 'polypeptide(L)'
;MSQSTAGSVSNAVDFDLPDEILAVIPTDPYQQLDLARKITSMAIASRVSALEADTSRLRSKLQEKDRIIHDLEERLSSLTRACNQSDSTLNNALNDNVRFLLSLFTSHIFSF
;
A
#
# COMPACT_ATOMS: atom_id res chain seq x y z
N MET A 1 8.15 -2.13 -61.32
CA MET A 1 7.15 -3.17 -61.06
C MET A 1 7.34 -3.81 -59.73
N SER A 2 8.49 -4.40 -59.50
CA SER A 2 8.76 -5.04 -58.21
C SER A 2 8.75 -4.05 -57.05
N GLN A 3 9.17 -2.82 -57.28
CA GLN A 3 9.17 -1.79 -56.25
C GLN A 3 7.77 -1.43 -55.77
N SER A 4 6.83 -1.31 -56.69
CA SER A 4 5.48 -0.99 -56.32
C SER A 4 4.83 -2.14 -55.55
N THR A 5 5.19 -3.37 -55.88
CA THR A 5 4.72 -4.52 -55.14
C THR A 5 5.27 -4.52 -53.69
N ALA A 6 6.56 -4.24 -53.56
CA ALA A 6 7.17 -4.17 -52.24
C ALA A 6 6.59 -3.03 -51.43
N GLY A 7 6.39 -1.87 -52.03
CA GLY A 7 5.73 -0.77 -51.35
C GLY A 7 4.32 -1.08 -50.94
N SER A 8 3.63 -1.82 -51.83
CA SER A 8 2.28 -2.25 -51.51
C SER A 8 2.22 -3.18 -50.31
N VAL A 9 3.17 -4.12 -50.23
CA VAL A 9 3.25 -5.04 -49.08
C VAL A 9 3.54 -4.27 -47.80
N SER A 10 4.47 -3.33 -47.84
CA SER A 10 4.76 -2.49 -46.68
C SER A 10 3.54 -1.70 -46.25
N ASN A 11 2.84 -1.11 -47.22
CA ASN A 11 1.63 -0.34 -46.90
C ASN A 11 0.50 -1.22 -46.35
N ALA A 12 0.41 -2.45 -46.81
CA ALA A 12 -0.60 -3.37 -46.35
C ALA A 12 -0.44 -3.69 -44.84
N VAL A 13 0.80 -3.70 -44.36
CA VAL A 13 1.10 -3.93 -42.96
C VAL A 13 0.88 -2.67 -42.13
N ASP A 14 0.92 -1.52 -42.77
CA ASP A 14 0.69 -0.21 -42.15
C ASP A 14 1.67 0.11 -41.02
N PHE A 15 2.89 -0.33 -41.12
CA PHE A 15 3.96 0.08 -40.23
C PHE A 15 4.81 1.14 -40.91
N ASP A 16 4.85 2.29 -40.29
CA ASP A 16 5.63 3.43 -40.79
C ASP A 16 6.80 3.65 -39.85
N LEU A 17 7.95 3.13 -40.21
CA LEU A 17 9.16 3.26 -39.40
C LEU A 17 10.03 4.40 -39.92
N PRO A 18 10.65 5.16 -39.00
CA PRO A 18 11.61 6.20 -39.42
C PRO A 18 12.78 5.63 -40.22
N ASP A 19 13.33 6.44 -41.09
CA ASP A 19 14.45 6.01 -41.93
C ASP A 19 15.69 5.61 -41.12
N GLU A 20 15.93 6.28 -40.00
CA GLU A 20 17.04 5.93 -39.12
C GLU A 20 16.89 4.53 -38.55
N ILE A 21 15.69 4.12 -38.27
CA ILE A 21 15.43 2.76 -37.76
C ILE A 21 15.51 1.74 -38.89
N LEU A 22 14.96 2.08 -40.07
CA LEU A 22 15.03 1.19 -41.22
C LEU A 22 16.49 0.95 -41.64
N ALA A 23 17.37 1.91 -41.43
CA ALA A 23 18.78 1.77 -41.78
C ALA A 23 19.51 0.73 -40.93
N VAL A 24 19.06 0.49 -39.71
CA VAL A 24 19.73 -0.45 -38.77
C VAL A 24 19.02 -1.80 -38.68
N ILE A 25 17.82 -1.92 -39.23
CA ILE A 25 17.10 -3.18 -39.22
C ILE A 25 17.71 -4.13 -40.23
N PRO A 26 17.97 -5.40 -39.89
CA PRO A 26 18.46 -6.38 -40.87
C PRO A 26 17.44 -6.58 -41.98
N THR A 27 17.95 -6.93 -43.18
CA THR A 27 17.09 -7.20 -44.31
C THR A 27 16.58 -8.63 -44.34
N ASP A 28 17.26 -9.54 -43.69
CA ASP A 28 16.86 -10.93 -43.61
C ASP A 28 15.68 -11.10 -42.66
N PRO A 29 14.59 -11.73 -43.09
CA PRO A 29 13.42 -11.91 -42.24
C PRO A 29 13.67 -12.68 -40.93
N TYR A 30 14.56 -13.66 -40.95
CA TYR A 30 14.89 -14.43 -39.75
C TYR A 30 15.63 -13.55 -38.73
N GLN A 31 16.52 -12.71 -39.21
CA GLN A 31 17.22 -11.76 -38.34
C GLN A 31 16.28 -10.69 -37.83
N GLN A 32 15.33 -10.27 -38.65
CA GLN A 32 14.28 -9.32 -38.19
C GLN A 32 13.46 -9.91 -37.08
N LEU A 33 13.04 -11.16 -37.19
CA LEU A 33 12.27 -11.84 -36.15
C LEU A 33 13.09 -12.03 -34.88
N ASP A 34 14.36 -12.37 -35.01
CA ASP A 34 15.25 -12.51 -33.86
C ASP A 34 15.44 -11.17 -33.15
N LEU A 35 15.63 -10.11 -33.90
CA LEU A 35 15.75 -8.77 -33.31
C LEU A 35 14.47 -8.34 -32.61
N ALA A 36 13.32 -8.58 -33.25
CA ALA A 36 12.03 -8.27 -32.67
C ALA A 36 11.81 -9.02 -31.35
N ARG A 37 12.18 -10.29 -31.28
CA ARG A 37 12.09 -11.10 -30.08
C ARG A 37 12.98 -10.55 -28.98
N LYS A 38 14.19 -10.13 -29.31
CA LYS A 38 15.11 -9.55 -28.35
C LYS A 38 14.61 -8.22 -27.82
N ILE A 39 14.09 -7.37 -28.70
CA ILE A 39 13.53 -6.08 -28.29
C ILE A 39 12.31 -6.29 -27.38
N THR A 40 11.45 -7.23 -27.73
CA THR A 40 10.28 -7.56 -26.91
C THR A 40 10.71 -8.08 -25.55
N SER A 41 11.72 -8.95 -25.51
CA SER A 41 12.25 -9.47 -24.25
C SER A 41 12.82 -8.37 -23.37
N MET A 42 13.51 -7.40 -23.97
CA MET A 42 14.02 -6.23 -23.24
C MET A 42 12.88 -5.41 -22.63
N ALA A 43 11.85 -5.17 -23.43
CA ALA A 43 10.69 -4.41 -22.98
C ALA A 43 9.97 -5.12 -21.83
N ILE A 44 9.80 -6.43 -21.92
CA ILE A 44 9.18 -7.24 -20.88
C ILE A 44 10.03 -7.21 -19.62
N ALA A 45 11.34 -7.42 -19.74
CA ALA A 45 12.24 -7.39 -18.59
C ALA A 45 12.21 -6.04 -17.89
N SER A 46 12.20 -4.97 -18.66
CA SER A 46 12.12 -3.60 -18.13
C SER A 46 10.79 -3.38 -17.40
N ARG A 47 9.70 -3.86 -17.97
CA ARG A 47 8.37 -3.73 -17.37
C ARG A 47 8.26 -4.54 -16.07
N VAL A 48 8.77 -5.77 -16.10
CA VAL A 48 8.77 -6.62 -14.90
C VAL A 48 9.60 -5.97 -13.79
N SER A 49 10.76 -5.45 -14.14
CA SER A 49 11.63 -4.78 -13.16
C SER A 49 10.94 -3.58 -12.52
N ALA A 50 10.25 -2.77 -13.32
CA ALA A 50 9.51 -1.63 -12.82
C ALA A 50 8.36 -2.06 -11.88
N LEU A 51 7.64 -3.11 -12.26
CA LEU A 51 6.56 -3.64 -11.42
C LEU A 51 7.07 -4.25 -10.13
N GLU A 52 8.21 -4.91 -10.17
CA GLU A 52 8.84 -5.44 -8.96
C GLU A 52 9.26 -4.32 -8.01
N ALA A 53 9.80 -3.24 -8.55
CA ALA A 53 10.14 -2.07 -7.73
C ALA A 53 8.91 -1.45 -7.10
N ASP A 54 7.83 -1.31 -7.85
CA ASP A 54 6.56 -0.79 -7.34
C ASP A 54 6.00 -1.71 -6.26
N THR A 55 6.06 -3.01 -6.47
CA THR A 55 5.58 -3.99 -5.50
C THR A 55 6.35 -3.90 -4.21
N SER A 56 7.68 -3.81 -4.27
CA SER A 56 8.53 -3.65 -3.10
C SER A 56 8.21 -2.38 -2.34
N ARG A 57 8.02 -1.29 -3.06
CA ARG A 57 7.68 -0.01 -2.46
C ARG A 57 6.34 -0.06 -1.75
N LEU A 58 5.34 -0.67 -2.39
CA LEU A 58 4.00 -0.81 -1.81
C LEU A 58 4.01 -1.72 -0.59
N ARG A 59 4.77 -2.80 -0.62
CA ARG A 59 4.91 -3.69 0.54
C ARG A 59 5.53 -2.95 1.73
N SER A 60 6.55 -2.15 1.48
CA SER A 60 7.17 -1.35 2.53
C SER A 60 6.18 -0.36 3.13
N LYS A 61 5.36 0.27 2.29
CA LYS A 61 4.32 1.19 2.77
C LYS A 61 3.27 0.48 3.61
N LEU A 62 2.87 -0.72 3.18
CA LEU A 62 1.91 -1.53 3.95
C LEU A 62 2.47 -1.93 5.30
N GLN A 63 3.72 -2.36 5.35
CA GLN A 63 4.37 -2.72 6.61
C GLN A 63 4.42 -1.53 7.56
N GLU A 64 4.75 -0.36 7.05
CA GLU A 64 4.80 0.85 7.88
C GLU A 64 3.42 1.21 8.41
N LYS A 65 2.39 1.11 7.57
CA LYS A 65 1.01 1.37 8.00
C LYS A 65 0.55 0.34 9.03
N ASP A 66 0.88 -0.93 8.84
CA ASP A 66 0.55 -1.98 9.80
C ASP A 66 1.23 -1.71 11.15
N ARG A 67 2.48 -1.26 11.13
CA ARG A 67 3.19 -0.89 12.35
C ARG A 67 2.48 0.26 13.09
N ILE A 68 2.06 1.27 12.33
CA ILE A 68 1.35 2.41 12.91
C ILE A 68 0.01 1.96 13.50
N ILE A 69 -0.73 1.12 12.77
CA ILE A 69 -2.01 0.60 13.25
C ILE A 69 -1.81 -0.17 14.55
N HIS A 70 -0.82 -1.03 14.59
CA HIS A 70 -0.52 -1.82 15.79
C HIS A 70 -0.14 -0.93 16.97
N ASP A 71 0.68 0.08 16.73
CA ASP A 71 1.06 1.06 17.76
C ASP A 71 -0.15 1.82 18.29
N LEU A 72 -1.04 2.24 17.38
CA LEU A 72 -2.26 2.94 17.79
C LEU A 72 -3.21 2.02 18.57
N GLU A 73 -3.31 0.76 18.19
CA GLU A 73 -4.11 -0.22 18.92
C GLU A 73 -3.58 -0.42 20.35
N GLU A 74 -2.27 -0.49 20.50
CA GLU A 74 -1.64 -0.61 21.80
C GLU A 74 -1.91 0.61 22.67
N ARG A 75 -1.78 1.81 22.08
CA ARG A 75 -2.06 3.06 22.78
C ARG A 75 -3.52 3.13 23.19
N LEU A 76 -4.42 2.71 22.31
CA LEU A 76 -5.84 2.71 22.60
C LEU A 76 -6.16 1.74 23.75
N SER A 77 -5.58 0.54 23.73
CA SER A 77 -5.76 -0.42 24.81
C SER A 77 -5.25 0.13 26.16
N SER A 78 -4.09 0.76 26.12
CA SER A 78 -3.49 1.36 27.31
C SER A 78 -4.37 2.47 27.87
N LEU A 79 -4.86 3.34 26.98
CA LEU A 79 -5.72 4.44 27.37
C LEU A 79 -7.06 3.95 27.91
N THR A 80 -7.63 2.92 27.30
CA THR A 80 -8.89 2.31 27.77
C THR A 80 -8.72 1.75 29.17
N ARG A 81 -7.60 1.06 29.43
CA ARG A 81 -7.30 0.54 30.76
C ARG A 81 -7.15 1.66 31.78
N ALA A 82 -6.46 2.73 31.40
CA ALA A 82 -6.29 3.88 32.28
C ALA A 82 -7.62 4.55 32.61
N CYS A 83 -8.50 4.71 31.62
CA CYS A 83 -9.84 5.25 31.83
C CYS A 83 -10.67 4.38 32.76
N ASN A 84 -10.65 3.05 32.54
CA ASN A 84 -11.38 2.11 33.38
C ASN A 84 -10.87 2.13 34.81
N GLN A 85 -9.56 2.25 34.98
CA GLN A 85 -8.95 2.33 36.30
C GLN A 85 -9.33 3.65 36.99
N SER A 86 -9.35 4.75 36.26
CA SER A 86 -9.78 6.04 36.80
C SER A 86 -11.25 6.00 37.24
N ASP A 87 -12.11 5.39 36.40
CA ASP A 87 -13.53 5.24 36.72
C ASP A 87 -13.73 4.40 37.95
N SER A 88 -12.98 3.33 38.08
CA SER A 88 -13.03 2.44 39.25
C SER A 88 -12.60 3.19 40.51
N THR A 89 -11.52 3.95 40.41
CA THR A 89 -11.02 4.76 41.51
C THR A 89 -12.04 5.83 41.91
N LEU A 90 -12.65 6.49 40.94
CA LEU A 90 -13.67 7.50 41.21
C LEU A 90 -14.88 6.89 41.88
N ASN A 91 -15.37 5.74 41.39
CA ASN A 91 -16.51 5.05 42.00
C ASN A 91 -16.21 4.64 43.43
N ASN A 92 -15.00 4.15 43.68
CA ASN A 92 -14.61 3.78 45.06
C ASN A 92 -14.58 5.00 45.95
N ALA A 93 -14.06 6.13 45.48
CA ALA A 93 -14.04 7.36 46.24
C ALA A 93 -15.45 7.87 46.54
N LEU A 94 -16.35 7.79 45.56
CA LEU A 94 -17.75 8.16 45.76
C LEU A 94 -18.44 7.27 46.74
N ASN A 95 -18.22 5.95 46.68
CA ASN A 95 -18.78 5.02 47.65
C ASN A 95 -18.26 5.28 49.05
N ASP A 96 -16.99 5.57 49.20
CA ASP A 96 -16.40 5.91 50.50
C ASP A 96 -16.99 7.18 51.06
N ASN A 97 -17.20 8.20 50.21
CA ASN A 97 -17.84 9.44 50.63
C ASN A 97 -19.27 9.20 51.09
N VAL A 98 -20.04 8.41 50.38
CA VAL A 98 -21.41 8.07 50.76
C VAL A 98 -21.42 7.35 52.08
N ARG A 99 -20.55 6.37 52.30
CA ARG A 99 -20.44 5.64 53.56
C ARG A 99 -20.10 6.58 54.70
N PHE A 100 -19.17 7.48 54.49
CA PHE A 100 -18.76 8.45 55.50
C PHE A 100 -19.93 9.36 55.88
N LEU A 101 -20.67 9.89 54.91
CA LEU A 101 -21.83 10.72 55.15
C LEU A 101 -22.94 9.96 55.90
N LEU A 102 -23.20 8.72 55.50
CA LEU A 102 -24.18 7.89 56.17
C LEU A 102 -23.77 7.59 57.62
N SER A 103 -22.48 7.35 57.82
CA SER A 103 -21.94 7.11 59.17
C SER A 103 -22.10 8.33 60.05
N LEU A 104 -21.80 9.52 59.54
CA LEU A 104 -21.99 10.76 60.27
C LEU A 104 -23.46 11.00 60.56
N PHE A 105 -24.33 10.76 59.61
CA PHE A 105 -25.78 10.94 59.78
C PHE A 105 -26.31 9.99 60.82
N THR A 106 -25.92 8.74 60.79
CA THR A 106 -26.32 7.75 61.76
C THR A 106 -25.84 8.11 63.16
N SER A 107 -24.58 8.53 63.26
CA SER A 107 -24.00 8.95 64.51
C SER A 107 -24.73 10.16 65.10
N HIS A 108 -25.09 11.12 64.24
CA HIS A 108 -25.85 12.29 64.69
C HIS A 108 -27.23 11.92 65.19
N ILE A 109 -27.93 11.01 64.51
CA ILE A 109 -29.25 10.55 64.90
C ILE A 109 -29.18 9.85 66.26
N PHE A 110 -28.22 8.94 66.44
CA PHE A 110 -28.10 8.14 67.64
C PHE A 110 -27.48 8.88 68.85
N SER A 111 -26.93 10.07 68.60
CA SER A 111 -26.41 10.86 69.70
C SER A 111 -27.46 11.64 70.45
N PHE A 112 -28.67 11.62 69.96
CA PHE A 112 -29.81 12.16 70.65
C PHE A 112 -30.46 11.04 71.48
#